data_b51e1cb615626199dcf8c42ef9328891
#
_entry.id   b51e1cb615626199dcf8c42ef9328891
#
_cell.length_a   1.000
_cell.length_b   1.000
_cell.length_c   1.000
_cell.angle_alpha   90.00
_cell.angle_beta   90.00
_cell.angle_gamma   90.00
#
_symmetry.space_group_name_H-M   'P 1'
#
loop_
_entity.id
_entity.type
_entity.pdbx_description
1 polymer ?
#
loop_
_entity_poly.entity_id
_entity_poly.type
_entity_poly.pdbx_seq_one_letter_code
_entity_poly.pdbx_strand_id
1 'polypeptide(L)'
;MPNKQRAEVAIVGAGIVGLAHAYLAARNGRSVVVFERSPKASGASIRNFGMIWPLGQAAGLVHQLAVRSRELWLELLERCRLPFCHNGALYLAYRDDEEAVGQEFQ
;
A
#
# COMPACT_ATOMS: atom_id res chain seq x y z
N MET A 1 28.35 6.18 27.91
CA MET A 1 27.36 7.06 27.23
C MET A 1 26.49 6.19 26.35
N PRO A 2 25.18 6.29 26.40
CA PRO A 2 24.36 5.49 25.50
C PRO A 2 24.68 5.87 24.06
N ASN A 3 24.88 4.86 23.24
CA ASN A 3 25.18 4.99 21.83
C ASN A 3 24.03 5.75 21.14
N LYS A 4 24.22 7.00 20.79
CA LYS A 4 23.24 7.80 20.06
C LYS A 4 23.10 7.20 18.66
N GLN A 5 22.14 6.34 18.47
CA GLN A 5 21.77 5.91 17.12
C GLN A 5 21.25 7.13 16.36
N ARG A 6 21.97 7.51 15.32
CA ARG A 6 21.53 8.57 14.39
C ARG A 6 20.82 7.92 13.22
N ALA A 7 19.61 8.35 12.93
CA ALA A 7 18.90 7.99 11.71
C ALA A 7 18.66 9.25 10.85
N GLU A 8 18.71 9.10 9.54
CA GLU A 8 18.42 10.18 8.60
C GLU A 8 16.92 10.45 8.51
N VAL A 9 16.11 9.41 8.73
CA VAL A 9 14.65 9.50 8.67
C VAL A 9 14.06 8.91 9.94
N ALA A 10 13.21 9.67 10.61
CA ALA A 10 12.44 9.24 11.76
C ALA A 10 10.95 9.24 11.40
N ILE A 11 10.27 8.13 11.62
CA ILE A 11 8.85 7.95 11.31
C ILE A 11 8.10 7.66 12.59
N VAL A 12 7.00 8.38 12.79
CA VAL A 12 6.12 8.17 13.94
C VAL A 12 4.85 7.46 13.47
N GLY A 13 4.66 6.25 13.99
CA GLY A 13 3.57 5.34 13.65
C GLY A 13 3.98 4.25 12.66
N ALA A 14 3.78 2.99 13.05
CA ALA A 14 4.02 1.81 12.21
C ALA A 14 2.73 1.28 11.54
N GLY A 15 1.78 2.16 11.25
CA GLY A 15 0.69 1.87 10.32
C GLY A 15 1.20 1.73 8.88
N ILE A 16 0.33 1.32 7.96
CA ILE A 16 0.74 1.05 6.57
C ILE A 16 1.40 2.26 5.88
N VAL A 17 0.94 3.47 6.16
CA VAL A 17 1.52 4.70 5.60
C VAL A 17 2.94 4.91 6.14
N GLY A 18 3.14 4.78 7.45
CA GLY A 18 4.48 4.91 8.06
C GLY A 18 5.43 3.83 7.56
N LEU A 19 4.97 2.58 7.48
CA LEU A 19 5.78 1.47 6.97
C LEU A 19 6.13 1.63 5.49
N ALA A 20 5.22 2.15 4.66
CA ALA A 20 5.51 2.44 3.26
C ALA A 20 6.61 3.51 3.11
N HIS A 21 6.55 4.58 3.91
CA HIS A 21 7.60 5.60 3.92
C HIS A 21 8.94 5.02 4.42
N ALA A 22 8.92 4.21 5.49
CA ALA A 22 10.10 3.54 6.00
C ALA A 22 10.75 2.64 4.95
N TYR A 23 9.94 1.82 4.28
CA TYR A 23 10.39 0.93 3.23
C TYR A 23 11.04 1.68 2.07
N LEU A 24 10.36 2.71 1.54
CA LEU A 24 10.90 3.49 0.43
C LEU A 24 12.14 4.27 0.80
N ALA A 25 12.22 4.85 2.01
CA ALA A 25 13.41 5.54 2.48
C ALA A 25 14.59 4.56 2.62
N ALA A 26 14.38 3.40 3.24
CA ALA A 26 15.40 2.36 3.37
C ALA A 26 15.84 1.82 2.01
N ARG A 27 14.92 1.61 1.08
CA ARG A 27 15.21 1.19 -0.30
C ARG A 27 16.08 2.21 -1.05
N ASN A 28 15.95 3.49 -0.71
CA ASN A 28 16.81 4.57 -1.22
C ASN A 28 18.10 4.77 -0.41
N GLY A 29 18.49 3.80 0.40
CA GLY A 29 19.75 3.79 1.14
C GLY A 29 19.78 4.67 2.38
N ARG A 30 18.61 5.17 2.84
CA ARG A 30 18.54 5.99 4.05
C ARG A 30 18.47 5.11 5.31
N SER A 31 19.14 5.56 6.35
CA SER A 31 18.96 4.97 7.68
C SER A 31 17.63 5.46 8.29
N VAL A 32 16.80 4.51 8.70
CA VAL A 32 15.42 4.79 9.13
C VAL A 32 15.19 4.28 10.54
N VAL A 33 14.50 5.07 11.38
CA VAL A 33 13.94 4.63 12.65
C VAL A 33 12.42 4.83 12.64
N VAL A 34 11.69 3.84 13.13
CA VAL A 34 10.23 3.88 13.25
C VAL A 34 9.87 3.82 14.73
N PHE A 35 9.05 4.75 15.17
CA PHE A 35 8.50 4.79 16.53
C PHE A 35 7.04 4.39 16.48
N GLU A 36 6.68 3.36 17.24
CA GLU A 36 5.29 2.92 17.40
C GLU A 36 4.98 2.81 18.89
N ARG A 37 3.83 3.35 19.30
CA ARG A 37 3.42 3.34 20.70
C ARG A 37 2.81 2.00 21.14
N SER A 38 2.26 1.24 20.21
CA SER A 38 1.58 -0.02 20.49
C SER A 38 2.47 -1.21 20.17
N PRO A 39 2.45 -2.29 20.97
CA PRO A 39 3.28 -3.46 20.71
C PRO A 39 2.90 -4.25 19.45
N LYS A 40 1.73 -3.97 18.89
CA LYS A 40 1.25 -4.54 17.62
C LYS A 40 0.28 -3.58 16.95
N ALA A 41 0.09 -3.74 15.65
CA ALA A 41 -0.86 -2.95 14.88
C ALA A 41 -2.27 -3.05 15.45
N SER A 42 -2.91 -1.91 15.69
CA SER A 42 -4.24 -1.81 16.30
C SER A 42 -5.15 -0.79 15.61
N GLY A 43 -4.62 -0.02 14.66
CA GLY A 43 -5.31 1.07 13.97
C GLY A 43 -6.00 0.65 12.67
N ALA A 44 -6.24 1.63 11.80
CA ALA A 44 -6.94 1.46 10.53
C ALA A 44 -6.27 0.45 9.59
N SER A 45 -4.95 0.31 9.65
CA SER A 45 -4.18 -0.57 8.76
C SER A 45 -4.55 -2.05 8.86
N ILE A 46 -5.07 -2.51 9.99
CA ILE A 46 -5.52 -3.90 10.17
C ILE A 46 -7.03 -4.05 10.13
N ARG A 47 -7.78 -2.97 9.92
CA ARG A 47 -9.25 -2.95 9.91
C ARG A 47 -9.82 -2.80 8.51
N ASN A 48 -9.04 -3.08 7.50
CA ASN A 48 -9.45 -3.06 6.11
C ASN A 48 -9.53 -4.49 5.53
N PHE A 49 -9.98 -4.59 4.30
CA PHE A 49 -10.18 -5.88 3.62
C PHE A 49 -8.86 -6.52 3.11
N GLY A 50 -7.73 -5.84 3.23
CA GLY A 50 -6.45 -6.33 2.71
C GLY A 50 -6.39 -6.41 1.18
N MET A 51 -7.22 -5.64 0.49
CA MET A 51 -7.26 -5.64 -0.96
C MET A 51 -6.37 -4.55 -1.55
N ILE A 52 -5.65 -4.90 -2.62
CA ILE A 52 -4.89 -3.97 -3.46
C ILE A 52 -5.72 -3.80 -4.73
N TRP A 53 -6.54 -2.76 -4.75
CA TRP A 53 -7.58 -2.61 -5.74
C TRP A 53 -7.49 -1.26 -6.46
N PRO A 54 -6.90 -1.19 -7.67
CA PRO A 54 -6.86 0.04 -8.47
C PRO A 54 -8.17 0.34 -9.22
N LEU A 55 -9.10 -0.62 -9.32
CA LEU A 55 -10.38 -0.41 -9.97
C LEU A 55 -11.24 0.62 -9.24
N GLY A 56 -12.03 1.38 -10.00
CA GLY A 56 -12.91 2.41 -9.46
C GLY A 56 -12.22 3.69 -9.01
N GLN A 57 -10.93 3.83 -9.28
CA GLN A 57 -10.21 5.09 -9.08
C GLN A 57 -10.51 6.08 -10.21
N ALA A 58 -10.58 7.37 -9.86
CA ALA A 58 -10.78 8.40 -10.86
C ALA A 58 -9.73 8.35 -11.97
N ALA A 59 -10.15 8.47 -13.21
CA ALA A 59 -9.25 8.47 -14.36
C ALA A 59 -8.15 9.53 -14.25
N GLY A 60 -7.01 9.28 -14.88
CA GLY A 60 -5.85 10.17 -14.85
C GLY A 60 -4.89 9.85 -13.73
N LEU A 61 -4.41 10.87 -13.01
CA LEU A 61 -3.33 10.73 -12.03
C LEU A 61 -3.66 9.74 -10.89
N VAL A 62 -4.89 9.77 -10.39
CA VAL A 62 -5.28 8.89 -9.26
C VAL A 62 -5.21 7.42 -9.68
N HIS A 63 -5.72 7.08 -10.86
CA HIS A 63 -5.64 5.74 -11.41
C HIS A 63 -4.18 5.31 -11.64
N GLN A 64 -3.35 6.19 -12.23
CA GLN A 64 -1.92 5.90 -12.45
C GLN A 64 -1.20 5.62 -11.13
N LEU A 65 -1.47 6.40 -10.07
CA LEU A 65 -0.91 6.17 -8.74
C LEU A 65 -1.39 4.84 -8.14
N ALA A 66 -2.65 4.49 -8.33
CA ALA A 66 -3.20 3.21 -7.85
C ALA A 66 -2.54 2.01 -8.55
N VAL A 67 -2.38 2.07 -9.88
CA VAL A 67 -1.66 1.04 -10.65
C VAL A 67 -0.21 0.95 -10.19
N ARG A 68 0.47 2.07 -10.04
CA ARG A 68 1.86 2.09 -9.55
C ARG A 68 1.98 1.54 -8.12
N SER A 69 1.02 1.85 -7.26
CA SER A 69 0.95 1.29 -5.90
C SER A 69 0.82 -0.23 -5.93
N ARG A 70 -0.05 -0.77 -6.81
CA ARG A 70 -0.19 -2.22 -7.00
C ARG A 70 1.13 -2.89 -7.39
N GLU A 71 1.85 -2.31 -8.35
CA GLU A 71 3.16 -2.85 -8.77
C GLU A 71 4.15 -2.93 -7.61
N LEU A 72 4.25 -1.85 -6.82
CA LEU A 72 5.12 -1.80 -5.65
C LEU A 72 4.72 -2.84 -4.58
N TRP A 73 3.42 -3.05 -4.40
CA TRP A 73 2.92 -4.08 -3.49
C TRP A 73 3.30 -5.49 -3.96
N LEU A 74 3.11 -5.80 -5.25
CA LEU A 74 3.47 -7.11 -5.79
C LEU A 74 4.97 -7.37 -5.63
N GLU A 75 5.81 -6.41 -5.99
CA GLU A 75 7.26 -6.49 -5.79
C GLU A 75 7.62 -6.77 -4.31
N LEU A 76 6.99 -6.05 -3.38
CA LEU A 76 7.22 -6.23 -1.94
C LEU A 76 6.79 -7.60 -1.45
N LEU A 77 5.59 -8.03 -1.81
CA LEU A 77 5.01 -9.30 -1.37
C LEU A 77 5.85 -10.49 -1.87
N GLU A 78 6.28 -10.47 -3.13
CA GLU A 78 7.15 -11.49 -3.70
C GLU A 78 8.53 -11.50 -3.01
N ARG A 79 9.14 -10.35 -2.86
CA ARG A 79 10.46 -10.20 -2.23
C ARG A 79 10.46 -10.68 -0.78
N CYS A 80 9.42 -10.37 -0.03
CA CYS A 80 9.27 -10.76 1.36
C CYS A 80 8.65 -12.16 1.53
N ARG A 81 8.27 -12.83 0.44
CA ARG A 81 7.59 -14.14 0.43
C ARG A 81 6.33 -14.13 1.30
N LEU A 82 5.60 -13.03 1.26
CA LEU A 82 4.32 -12.91 1.95
C LEU A 82 3.20 -13.56 1.13
N PRO A 83 2.24 -14.23 1.76
CA PRO A 83 1.14 -14.84 1.03
C PRO A 83 0.22 -13.77 0.44
N PHE A 84 -0.15 -13.93 -0.83
CA PHE A 84 -1.13 -13.09 -1.52
C PHE A 84 -1.82 -13.87 -2.64
N CYS A 85 -2.99 -13.41 -3.05
CA CYS A 85 -3.71 -13.93 -4.20
C CYS A 85 -3.81 -12.84 -5.26
N HIS A 86 -3.26 -13.08 -6.46
CA HIS A 86 -3.35 -12.17 -7.60
C HIS A 86 -4.25 -12.78 -8.66
N ASN A 87 -5.55 -12.86 -8.36
CA ASN A 87 -6.57 -13.51 -9.17
C ASN A 87 -7.56 -12.53 -9.84
N GLY A 88 -7.25 -11.24 -9.82
CA GLY A 88 -8.08 -10.21 -10.42
C GLY A 88 -9.27 -9.80 -9.57
N ALA A 89 -10.18 -9.06 -10.18
CA ALA A 89 -11.44 -8.62 -9.58
C ALA A 89 -12.59 -8.88 -10.54
N LEU A 90 -13.75 -9.18 -9.97
CA LEU A 90 -14.99 -9.35 -10.71
C LEU A 90 -15.87 -8.11 -10.48
N TYR A 91 -16.21 -7.45 -11.58
CA TYR A 91 -17.19 -6.38 -11.58
C TYR A 91 -18.54 -6.91 -12.08
N LEU A 92 -19.58 -6.69 -11.31
CA LEU A 92 -20.95 -7.09 -11.66
C LEU A 92 -21.77 -5.83 -11.98
N ALA A 93 -22.22 -5.74 -13.20
CA ALA A 93 -23.17 -4.71 -13.63
C ALA A 93 -24.60 -5.30 -13.64
N TYR A 94 -25.53 -4.59 -13.06
CA TYR A 94 -26.96 -4.95 -13.01
C TYR A 94 -27.82 -4.05 -13.89
N ARG A 95 -27.26 -2.97 -14.39
CA ARG A 95 -27.96 -1.97 -15.22
C ARG A 95 -27.07 -1.57 -16.39
N ASP A 96 -27.70 -1.13 -17.49
CA ASP A 96 -27.00 -0.76 -18.73
C ASP A 96 -26.01 0.42 -18.53
N ASP A 97 -26.35 1.36 -17.63
CA ASP A 97 -25.46 2.47 -17.31
C ASP A 97 -24.20 2.02 -16.52
N GLU A 98 -24.33 1.01 -15.69
CA GLU A 98 -23.21 0.39 -14.96
C GLU A 98 -22.32 -0.41 -15.92
N GLU A 99 -22.92 -1.10 -16.90
CA GLU A 99 -22.16 -1.82 -17.93
C GLU A 99 -21.34 -0.84 -18.79
N ALA A 100 -21.97 0.27 -19.21
CA ALA A 100 -21.29 1.30 -19.98
C ALA A 100 -20.07 1.88 -19.25
N VAL A 101 -20.21 2.16 -17.95
CA VAL A 101 -19.09 2.59 -17.10
C VAL A 101 -18.01 1.50 -17.01
N GLY A 102 -18.39 0.23 -16.85
CA GLY A 102 -17.46 -0.87 -16.79
C GLY A 102 -16.60 -1.03 -18.06
N GLN A 103 -17.17 -0.73 -19.24
CA GLN A 103 -16.46 -0.77 -20.52
C GLN A 103 -15.40 0.33 -20.65
N GLU A 104 -15.55 1.47 -19.97
CA GLU A 104 -14.55 2.54 -19.96
C GLU A 104 -13.28 2.17 -19.16
N PHE A 105 -13.34 1.12 -18.33
CA PHE A 105 -12.23 0.65 -17.50
C PHE A 105 -11.48 -0.58 -18.04
N GLN A 106 -11.80 -1.03 -19.25
CA GLN A 106 -11.10 -2.13 -19.92
C GLN A 106 -9.97 -1.61 -20.80
#